data_26b89fc6cad813a6894bf2686f67ef86
#
_entry.id   26b89fc6cad813a6894bf2686f67ef86
#
_cell.length_a   1.000
_cell.length_b   1.000
_cell.length_c   1.000
_cell.angle_alpha   90.00
_cell.angle_beta   90.00
_cell.angle_gamma   90.00
#
_symmetry.space_group_name_H-M   'P 1'
#
loop_
_entity.id
_entity.type
_entity.pdbx_description
1 polymer ?
#
loop_
_entity_poly.entity_id
_entity_poly.type
_entity_poly.pdbx_seq_one_letter_code
_entity_poly.pdbx_strand_id
1 'polypeptide(L)'
;AERVAGLANARELAKAFAAVTRNERDATDLLDAVPPDQRGAAFTFAQARHLRRSEKYREAAAIMLEAPRDAASLVDPDAWWVERRVLSRELLDLDDAETAYRLAAAHAAESPAHAADAEFHAGWYALRGLGDAAAGARHFARITAIADGPISLSRAYYWLGRAAEAGGPGDARGFYERAAVHGTAFYGQLAAA
;
A
#
# COMPACT_ATOMS: atom_id res chain seq x y z
N ALA A 1 4.03 -27.91 19.88
CA ALA A 1 3.03 -28.85 19.39
C ALA A 1 1.94 -28.15 18.57
N GLU A 2 1.31 -27.07 19.06
CA GLU A 2 0.25 -26.33 18.33
C GLU A 2 0.74 -25.72 17.02
N ARG A 3 1.95 -25.17 16.98
CA ARG A 3 2.57 -24.61 15.77
C ARG A 3 2.81 -25.65 14.68
N VAL A 4 3.16 -26.87 15.06
CA VAL A 4 3.40 -27.98 14.11
C VAL A 4 2.08 -28.58 13.64
N ALA A 5 1.06 -28.64 14.50
CA ALA A 5 -0.29 -29.07 14.13
C ALA A 5 -0.94 -28.09 13.13
N GLY A 6 -0.77 -26.78 13.32
CA GLY A 6 -1.22 -25.77 12.37
C GLY A 6 -0.56 -25.89 10.99
N LEU A 7 0.74 -26.22 10.95
CA LEU A 7 1.47 -26.46 9.69
C LEU A 7 1.02 -27.74 8.97
N ALA A 8 0.66 -28.79 9.71
CA ALA A 8 0.15 -30.02 9.12
C ALA A 8 -1.23 -29.84 8.49
N ASN A 9 -2.08 -28.99 9.09
CA ASN A 9 -3.42 -28.69 8.58
C ASN A 9 -3.46 -27.65 7.46
N ALA A 10 -2.34 -27.01 7.12
CA ALA A 10 -2.26 -25.96 6.10
C ALA A 10 -1.51 -26.38 4.83
N ARG A 11 -1.43 -27.70 4.57
CA ARG A 11 -0.64 -28.26 3.45
C ARG A 11 -1.15 -27.78 2.09
N GLU A 12 -2.44 -27.77 1.89
CA GLU A 12 -3.08 -27.36 0.62
C GLU A 12 -2.87 -25.87 0.40
N LEU A 13 -3.06 -25.04 1.44
CA LEU A 13 -2.75 -23.61 1.40
C LEU A 13 -1.25 -23.37 1.08
N ALA A 14 -0.34 -24.11 1.70
CA ALA A 14 1.09 -23.96 1.44
C ALA A 14 1.48 -24.28 0.00
N LYS A 15 0.86 -25.31 -0.58
CA LYS A 15 1.06 -25.66 -2.01
C LYS A 15 0.52 -24.56 -2.92
N ALA A 16 -0.72 -24.11 -2.71
CA ALA A 16 -1.34 -23.06 -3.49
C ALA A 16 -0.52 -21.75 -3.40
N PHE A 17 -0.09 -21.37 -2.20
CA PHE A 17 0.74 -20.19 -1.98
C PHE A 17 2.08 -20.27 -2.72
N ALA A 18 2.73 -21.45 -2.70
CA ALA A 18 3.98 -21.70 -3.42
C ALA A 18 3.78 -21.61 -4.94
N ALA A 19 2.73 -22.23 -5.47
CA ALA A 19 2.39 -22.19 -6.89
C ALA A 19 2.11 -20.76 -7.37
N VAL A 20 1.32 -19.98 -6.61
CA VAL A 20 1.09 -18.55 -6.90
C VAL A 20 2.41 -17.78 -6.85
N THR A 21 3.25 -18.02 -5.85
CA THR A 21 4.54 -17.31 -5.72
C THR A 21 5.44 -17.54 -6.93
N ARG A 22 5.49 -18.78 -7.42
CA ARG A 22 6.29 -19.19 -8.59
C ARG A 22 5.60 -18.93 -9.92
N ASN A 23 4.34 -18.47 -9.91
CA ASN A 23 3.50 -18.27 -11.09
C ASN A 23 3.33 -19.57 -11.92
N GLU A 24 3.05 -20.67 -11.23
CA GLU A 24 2.83 -21.99 -11.83
C GLU A 24 1.46 -22.04 -12.53
N ARG A 25 1.34 -22.91 -13.57
CA ARG A 25 0.11 -22.97 -14.40
C ARG A 25 -1.09 -23.53 -13.66
N ASP A 26 -0.86 -24.38 -12.68
CA ASP A 26 -1.88 -25.04 -11.84
C ASP A 26 -2.25 -24.23 -10.59
N ALA A 27 -1.78 -22.99 -10.48
CA ALA A 27 -2.05 -22.14 -9.31
C ALA A 27 -3.55 -21.93 -9.06
N THR A 28 -4.37 -21.84 -10.11
CA THR A 28 -5.83 -21.73 -9.99
C THR A 28 -6.42 -22.98 -9.34
N ASP A 29 -6.12 -24.15 -9.89
CA ASP A 29 -6.65 -25.42 -9.39
C ASP A 29 -6.24 -25.67 -7.93
N LEU A 30 -4.99 -25.29 -7.59
CA LEU A 30 -4.48 -25.42 -6.22
C LEU A 30 -5.16 -24.43 -5.25
N LEU A 31 -5.48 -23.21 -5.69
CA LEU A 31 -6.24 -22.25 -4.89
C LEU A 31 -7.67 -22.75 -4.64
N ASP A 32 -8.32 -23.30 -5.67
CA ASP A 32 -9.69 -23.82 -5.57
C ASP A 32 -9.77 -25.03 -4.62
N ALA A 33 -8.72 -25.84 -4.60
CA ALA A 33 -8.60 -27.02 -3.72
C ALA A 33 -8.34 -26.68 -2.25
N VAL A 34 -8.06 -25.42 -1.88
CA VAL A 34 -7.83 -25.03 -0.48
C VAL A 34 -9.15 -25.13 0.31
N PRO A 35 -9.20 -25.93 1.40
CA PRO A 35 -10.38 -26.06 2.20
C PRO A 35 -10.85 -24.73 2.83
N PRO A 36 -12.16 -24.53 3.05
CA PRO A 36 -12.70 -23.26 3.59
C PRO A 36 -12.10 -22.85 4.94
N ASP A 37 -11.80 -23.80 5.80
CA ASP A 37 -11.18 -23.58 7.11
C ASP A 37 -9.72 -23.09 7.04
N GLN A 38 -9.08 -23.21 5.91
CA GLN A 38 -7.73 -22.71 5.64
C GLN A 38 -7.72 -21.35 4.90
N ARG A 39 -8.89 -20.81 4.53
CA ARG A 39 -9.02 -19.58 3.76
C ARG A 39 -8.96 -18.32 4.64
N GLY A 40 -7.83 -18.12 5.34
CA GLY A 40 -7.54 -16.92 6.10
C GLY A 40 -6.75 -15.87 5.30
N ALA A 41 -6.09 -14.94 6.00
CA ALA A 41 -5.35 -13.84 5.37
C ALA A 41 -4.30 -14.30 4.35
N ALA A 42 -3.56 -15.37 4.61
CA ALA A 42 -2.57 -15.90 3.68
C ALA A 42 -3.20 -16.41 2.36
N PHE A 43 -4.38 -17.04 2.45
CA PHE A 43 -5.15 -17.42 1.26
C PHE A 43 -5.61 -16.19 0.46
N THR A 44 -6.20 -15.21 1.14
CA THR A 44 -6.63 -13.94 0.55
C THR A 44 -5.48 -13.25 -0.18
N PHE A 45 -4.30 -13.20 0.43
CA PHE A 45 -3.11 -12.64 -0.18
C PHE A 45 -2.68 -13.38 -1.45
N ALA A 46 -2.63 -14.73 -1.41
CA ALA A 46 -2.28 -15.54 -2.56
C ALA A 46 -3.30 -15.36 -3.70
N GLN A 47 -4.59 -15.39 -3.37
CA GLN A 47 -5.67 -15.22 -4.33
C GLN A 47 -5.64 -13.84 -5.00
N ALA A 48 -5.48 -12.76 -4.21
CA ALA A 48 -5.37 -11.40 -4.75
C ALA A 48 -4.16 -11.25 -5.68
N ARG A 49 -3.00 -11.79 -5.28
CA ARG A 49 -1.79 -11.81 -6.12
C ARG A 49 -1.99 -12.59 -7.42
N HIS A 50 -2.64 -13.74 -7.36
CA HIS A 50 -2.95 -14.55 -8.54
C HIS A 50 -3.86 -13.80 -9.51
N LEU A 51 -4.95 -13.21 -9.00
CA LEU A 51 -5.88 -12.42 -9.80
C LEU A 51 -5.20 -11.21 -10.46
N ARG A 52 -4.37 -10.47 -9.70
CA ARG A 52 -3.60 -9.35 -10.26
C ARG A 52 -2.68 -9.78 -11.40
N ARG A 53 -1.96 -10.89 -11.23
CA ARG A 53 -1.09 -11.43 -12.29
C ARG A 53 -1.86 -11.94 -13.51
N SER A 54 -3.13 -12.27 -13.33
CA SER A 54 -4.07 -12.63 -14.39
C SER A 54 -4.81 -11.41 -14.95
N GLU A 55 -4.35 -10.18 -14.63
CA GLU A 55 -4.93 -8.89 -15.08
C GLU A 55 -6.38 -8.65 -14.61
N LYS A 56 -6.86 -9.41 -13.64
CA LYS A 56 -8.16 -9.28 -13.00
C LYS A 56 -8.11 -8.28 -11.84
N TYR A 57 -7.71 -7.05 -12.14
CA TYR A 57 -7.35 -6.04 -11.14
C TYR A 57 -8.50 -5.66 -10.22
N ARG A 58 -9.73 -5.50 -10.74
CA ARG A 58 -10.90 -5.15 -9.92
C ARG A 58 -11.31 -6.26 -8.98
N GLU A 59 -11.24 -7.51 -9.44
CA GLU A 59 -11.50 -8.69 -8.60
C GLU A 59 -10.44 -8.81 -7.48
N ALA A 60 -9.16 -8.63 -7.82
CA ALA A 60 -8.07 -8.62 -6.86
C ALA A 60 -8.26 -7.52 -5.80
N ALA A 61 -8.67 -6.33 -6.21
CA ALA A 61 -8.91 -5.20 -5.33
C ALA A 61 -10.06 -5.46 -4.36
N ALA A 62 -11.17 -6.01 -4.85
CA ALA A 62 -12.32 -6.35 -4.01
C ALA A 62 -11.94 -7.28 -2.87
N ILE A 63 -11.22 -8.37 -3.18
CA ILE A 63 -10.72 -9.33 -2.19
C ILE A 63 -9.73 -8.67 -1.21
N MET A 64 -8.82 -7.86 -1.73
CA MET A 64 -7.79 -7.22 -0.89
C MET A 64 -8.36 -6.17 0.05
N LEU A 65 -9.47 -5.53 -0.29
CA LEU A 65 -10.16 -4.56 0.57
C LEU A 65 -10.93 -5.22 1.72
N GLU A 66 -11.28 -6.51 1.60
CA GLU A 66 -11.91 -7.31 2.65
C GLU A 66 -10.89 -7.90 3.64
N ALA A 67 -9.59 -7.87 3.29
CA ALA A 67 -8.54 -8.39 4.15
C ALA A 67 -8.45 -7.65 5.50
N PRO A 68 -7.98 -8.33 6.57
CA PRO A 68 -7.71 -7.69 7.85
C PRO A 68 -6.82 -6.45 7.70
N ARG A 69 -7.03 -5.47 8.56
CA ARG A 69 -6.26 -4.21 8.56
C ARG A 69 -5.26 -4.12 9.71
N ASP A 70 -5.28 -5.08 10.61
CA ASP A 70 -4.32 -5.16 11.69
C ASP A 70 -3.09 -5.97 11.26
N ALA A 71 -1.91 -5.47 11.61
CA ALA A 71 -0.64 -6.06 11.20
C ALA A 71 -0.45 -7.50 11.69
N ALA A 72 -0.94 -7.81 12.89
CA ALA A 72 -0.77 -9.14 13.48
C ALA A 72 -1.51 -10.23 12.68
N SER A 73 -2.67 -9.92 12.12
CA SER A 73 -3.45 -10.84 11.28
C SER A 73 -2.84 -11.05 9.90
N LEU A 74 -2.01 -10.13 9.42
CA LEU A 74 -1.43 -10.19 8.07
C LEU A 74 -0.16 -11.03 7.97
N VAL A 75 0.48 -11.38 9.08
CA VAL A 75 1.76 -12.14 9.16
C VAL A 75 2.96 -11.37 8.62
N ASP A 76 2.86 -10.79 7.42
CA ASP A 76 3.87 -9.93 6.79
C ASP A 76 3.18 -8.69 6.18
N PRO A 77 2.94 -7.66 7.01
CA PRO A 77 2.26 -6.44 6.58
C PRO A 77 2.99 -5.67 5.48
N ASP A 78 4.32 -5.76 5.44
CA ASP A 78 5.13 -5.10 4.42
C ASP A 78 4.97 -5.77 3.04
N ALA A 79 4.88 -7.11 3.00
CA ALA A 79 4.56 -7.82 1.77
C ALA A 79 3.15 -7.47 1.25
N TRP A 80 2.18 -7.30 2.16
CA TRP A 80 0.84 -6.84 1.81
C TRP A 80 0.86 -5.44 1.21
N TRP A 81 1.67 -4.54 1.77
CA TRP A 81 1.84 -3.21 1.19
C TRP A 81 2.41 -3.27 -0.23
N VAL A 82 3.45 -4.05 -0.46
CA VAL A 82 4.03 -4.21 -1.80
C VAL A 82 2.96 -4.65 -2.81
N GLU A 83 2.10 -5.61 -2.46
CA GLU A 83 1.04 -6.08 -3.34
C GLU A 83 -0.05 -5.03 -3.56
N ARG A 84 -0.49 -4.33 -2.49
CA ARG A 84 -1.45 -3.20 -2.58
C ARG A 84 -0.92 -2.08 -3.46
N ARG A 85 0.36 -1.74 -3.34
CA ARG A 85 1.01 -0.70 -4.13
C ARG A 85 1.00 -1.03 -5.62
N VAL A 86 1.35 -2.26 -6.00
CA VAL A 86 1.32 -2.66 -7.41
C VAL A 86 -0.10 -2.60 -7.93
N LEU A 87 -1.04 -3.21 -7.22
CA LEU A 87 -2.44 -3.25 -7.64
C LEU A 87 -3.08 -1.86 -7.74
N SER A 88 -2.77 -0.95 -6.80
CA SER A 88 -3.30 0.42 -6.85
C SER A 88 -2.83 1.21 -8.08
N ARG A 89 -1.62 0.94 -8.58
CA ARG A 89 -1.12 1.55 -9.82
C ARG A 89 -1.86 1.05 -11.05
N GLU A 90 -2.09 -0.27 -11.14
CA GLU A 90 -2.89 -0.85 -12.23
C GLU A 90 -4.32 -0.26 -12.27
N LEU A 91 -4.90 0.01 -11.09
CA LEU A 91 -6.23 0.63 -11.02
C LEU A 91 -6.23 2.09 -11.47
N LEU A 92 -5.13 2.84 -11.25
CA LEU A 92 -5.01 4.18 -11.81
C LEU A 92 -4.98 4.16 -13.34
N ASP A 93 -4.31 3.18 -13.95
CA ASP A 93 -4.28 3.02 -15.40
C ASP A 93 -5.67 2.63 -15.96
N LEU A 94 -6.57 2.17 -15.08
CA LEU A 94 -7.99 1.92 -15.38
C LEU A 94 -8.94 3.07 -14.98
N ASP A 95 -8.39 4.26 -14.65
CA ASP A 95 -9.12 5.45 -14.18
C ASP A 95 -9.91 5.22 -12.88
N ASP A 96 -9.52 4.22 -12.05
CA ASP A 96 -10.16 3.90 -10.77
C ASP A 96 -9.34 4.43 -9.58
N ALA A 97 -9.24 5.76 -9.50
CA ALA A 97 -8.49 6.43 -8.45
C ALA A 97 -9.07 6.21 -7.05
N GLU A 98 -10.40 6.02 -6.92
CA GLU A 98 -11.04 5.77 -5.64
C GLU A 98 -10.62 4.43 -5.04
N THR A 99 -10.68 3.37 -5.82
CA THR A 99 -10.24 2.04 -5.36
C THR A 99 -8.74 2.01 -5.10
N ALA A 100 -7.94 2.67 -5.94
CA ALA A 100 -6.50 2.83 -5.73
C ALA A 100 -6.19 3.50 -4.38
N TYR A 101 -6.89 4.60 -4.08
CA TYR A 101 -6.78 5.29 -2.79
C TYR A 101 -7.16 4.38 -1.61
N ARG A 102 -8.30 3.71 -1.69
CA ARG A 102 -8.78 2.80 -0.64
C ARG A 102 -7.78 1.68 -0.35
N LEU A 103 -7.17 1.11 -1.38
CA LEU A 103 -6.14 0.08 -1.24
C LEU A 103 -4.90 0.63 -0.52
N ALA A 104 -4.40 1.79 -0.93
CA ALA A 104 -3.23 2.40 -0.32
C ALA A 104 -3.51 2.84 1.13
N ALA A 105 -4.64 3.49 1.38
CA ALA A 105 -5.03 3.96 2.72
C ALA A 105 -5.33 2.82 3.71
N ALA A 106 -5.59 1.60 3.21
CA ALA A 106 -5.81 0.41 4.03
C ALA A 106 -4.51 -0.37 4.31
N HIS A 107 -3.33 0.24 4.13
CA HIS A 107 -2.07 -0.42 4.47
C HIS A 107 -1.93 -0.66 5.98
N ALA A 108 -1.15 -1.66 6.33
CA ALA A 108 -0.74 -1.94 7.70
C ALA A 108 0.79 -2.13 7.77
N ALA A 109 1.53 -1.49 6.84
CA ALA A 109 2.97 -1.60 6.77
C ALA A 109 3.63 -1.15 8.08
N GLU A 110 4.60 -1.92 8.56
CA GLU A 110 5.25 -1.70 9.85
C GLU A 110 6.65 -1.11 9.72
N SER A 111 7.41 -1.50 8.68
CA SER A 111 8.72 -0.89 8.50
C SER A 111 8.59 0.59 8.11
N PRO A 112 9.41 1.49 8.67
CA PRO A 112 9.32 2.93 8.40
C PRO A 112 9.37 3.26 6.90
N ALA A 113 10.16 2.51 6.13
CA ALA A 113 10.29 2.72 4.70
C ALA A 113 8.99 2.39 3.95
N HIS A 114 8.36 1.24 4.24
CA HIS A 114 7.10 0.84 3.63
C HIS A 114 5.92 1.69 4.13
N ALA A 115 5.87 2.01 5.42
CA ALA A 115 4.84 2.87 5.97
C ALA A 115 4.87 4.28 5.36
N ALA A 116 6.05 4.90 5.26
CA ALA A 116 6.19 6.20 4.61
C ALA A 116 5.87 6.16 3.11
N ASP A 117 6.19 5.07 2.43
CA ASP A 117 5.83 4.85 1.04
C ASP A 117 4.31 4.68 0.86
N ALA A 118 3.67 3.95 1.77
CA ALA A 118 2.22 3.74 1.76
C ALA A 118 1.44 5.04 2.00
N GLU A 119 1.84 5.80 3.01
CA GLU A 119 1.26 7.10 3.30
C GLU A 119 1.48 8.08 2.14
N PHE A 120 2.63 8.02 1.46
CA PHE A 120 2.86 8.85 0.28
C PHE A 120 1.88 8.52 -0.86
N HIS A 121 1.70 7.23 -1.19
CA HIS A 121 0.79 6.83 -2.25
C HIS A 121 -0.67 7.18 -1.91
N ALA A 122 -1.11 6.90 -0.69
CA ALA A 122 -2.45 7.28 -0.24
C ALA A 122 -2.67 8.80 -0.33
N GLY A 123 -1.72 9.60 0.15
CA GLY A 123 -1.78 11.05 0.05
C GLY A 123 -1.81 11.57 -1.38
N TRP A 124 -1.01 10.96 -2.26
CA TRP A 124 -0.94 11.35 -3.66
C TRP A 124 -2.24 11.01 -4.41
N TYR A 125 -2.81 9.82 -4.17
CA TYR A 125 -4.09 9.43 -4.77
C TYR A 125 -5.23 10.30 -4.28
N ALA A 126 -5.29 10.61 -2.97
CA ALA A 126 -6.28 11.53 -2.41
C ALA A 126 -6.19 12.91 -3.07
N LEU A 127 -5.00 13.50 -3.11
CA LEU A 127 -4.81 14.86 -3.63
C LEU A 127 -5.01 14.92 -5.15
N ARG A 128 -4.35 14.01 -5.91
CA ARG A 128 -4.30 14.11 -7.37
C ARG A 128 -5.39 13.33 -8.08
N GLY A 129 -5.80 12.20 -7.52
CA GLY A 129 -6.84 11.34 -8.08
C GLY A 129 -8.25 11.76 -7.68
N LEU A 130 -8.42 12.14 -6.40
CA LEU A 130 -9.75 12.46 -5.86
C LEU A 130 -9.99 13.96 -5.64
N GLY A 131 -8.96 14.80 -5.75
CA GLY A 131 -9.06 16.23 -5.42
C GLY A 131 -9.26 16.52 -3.93
N ASP A 132 -9.08 15.51 -3.05
CA ASP A 132 -9.20 15.67 -1.60
C ASP A 132 -7.87 16.13 -0.99
N ALA A 133 -7.65 17.43 -1.00
CA ALA A 133 -6.46 18.07 -0.45
C ALA A 133 -6.32 17.83 1.06
N ALA A 134 -7.42 17.76 1.79
CA ALA A 134 -7.39 17.54 3.23
C ALA A 134 -6.99 16.10 3.58
N ALA A 135 -7.50 15.09 2.86
CA ALA A 135 -7.04 13.71 3.02
C ALA A 135 -5.57 13.58 2.62
N GLY A 136 -5.16 14.18 1.49
CA GLY A 136 -3.77 14.19 1.05
C GLY A 136 -2.83 14.72 2.13
N ALA A 137 -3.16 15.89 2.70
CA ALA A 137 -2.38 16.49 3.77
C ALA A 137 -2.27 15.61 5.02
N ARG A 138 -3.34 14.92 5.42
CA ARG A 138 -3.29 13.99 6.57
C ARG A 138 -2.29 12.85 6.35
N HIS A 139 -2.28 12.28 5.16
CA HIS A 139 -1.34 11.21 4.80
C HIS A 139 0.11 11.73 4.76
N PHE A 140 0.37 12.84 4.09
CA PHE A 140 1.72 13.42 4.02
C PHE A 140 2.26 13.81 5.41
N ALA A 141 1.40 14.32 6.30
CA ALA A 141 1.79 14.65 7.66
C ALA A 141 2.23 13.41 8.47
N ARG A 142 1.62 12.25 8.26
CA ARG A 142 2.05 11.01 8.93
C ARG A 142 3.46 10.61 8.55
N ILE A 143 3.90 10.88 7.32
CA ILE A 143 5.28 10.60 6.90
C ILE A 143 6.29 11.32 7.80
N THR A 144 6.02 12.55 8.22
CA THR A 144 6.94 13.32 9.07
C THR A 144 7.08 12.76 10.48
N ALA A 145 6.13 11.92 10.92
CA ALA A 145 6.20 11.21 12.19
C ALA A 145 6.86 9.82 12.06
N ILE A 146 6.91 9.25 10.85
CA ILE A 146 7.43 7.91 10.55
C ILE A 146 8.91 7.98 10.15
N ALA A 147 9.27 8.96 9.32
CA ALA A 147 10.56 9.04 8.67
C ALA A 147 11.42 10.17 9.24
N ASP A 148 12.72 9.95 9.29
CA ASP A 148 13.74 10.89 9.75
C ASP A 148 14.74 11.29 8.63
N GLY A 149 14.74 10.55 7.51
CA GLY A 149 15.68 10.79 6.41
C GLY A 149 15.27 11.94 5.48
N PRO A 150 16.26 12.64 4.89
CA PRO A 150 16.04 13.84 4.09
C PRO A 150 15.16 13.62 2.85
N ILE A 151 15.23 12.42 2.24
CA ILE A 151 14.44 12.08 1.04
C ILE A 151 12.95 12.01 1.38
N SER A 152 12.60 11.32 2.47
CA SER A 152 11.20 11.17 2.87
C SER A 152 10.63 12.45 3.46
N LEU A 153 11.41 13.18 4.27
CA LEU A 153 10.97 14.44 4.88
C LEU A 153 10.76 15.54 3.84
N SER A 154 11.70 15.71 2.91
CA SER A 154 11.54 16.72 1.83
C SER A 154 10.33 16.40 0.96
N ARG A 155 10.10 15.12 0.62
CA ARG A 155 8.91 14.69 -0.11
C ARG A 155 7.63 15.01 0.65
N ALA A 156 7.58 14.66 1.94
CA ALA A 156 6.41 14.92 2.76
C ALA A 156 6.07 16.41 2.84
N TYR A 157 7.06 17.26 3.16
CA TYR A 157 6.84 18.70 3.26
C TYR A 157 6.50 19.34 1.91
N TYR A 158 7.15 18.94 0.81
CA TYR A 158 6.78 19.42 -0.51
C TYR A 158 5.31 19.12 -0.84
N TRP A 159 4.86 17.89 -0.61
CA TRP A 159 3.48 17.51 -0.91
C TRP A 159 2.46 18.07 0.09
N LEU A 160 2.86 18.37 1.32
CA LEU A 160 2.05 19.20 2.24
C LEU A 160 1.85 20.60 1.68
N GLY A 161 2.89 21.22 1.12
CA GLY A 161 2.79 22.49 0.42
C GLY A 161 1.81 22.42 -0.75
N ARG A 162 1.93 21.38 -1.61
CA ARG A 162 1.02 21.16 -2.73
C ARG A 162 -0.44 20.93 -2.28
N ALA A 163 -0.64 20.24 -1.16
CA ALA A 163 -1.97 20.04 -0.59
C ALA A 163 -2.56 21.36 -0.07
N ALA A 164 -1.75 22.19 0.60
CA ALA A 164 -2.17 23.51 1.08
C ALA A 164 -2.54 24.45 -0.08
N GLU A 165 -1.77 24.48 -1.18
CA GLU A 165 -2.12 25.24 -2.39
C GLU A 165 -3.45 24.79 -3.02
N ALA A 166 -3.79 23.50 -2.89
CA ALA A 166 -5.04 22.94 -3.36
C ALA A 166 -6.22 23.14 -2.38
N GLY A 167 -6.06 24.00 -1.36
CA GLY A 167 -7.09 24.28 -0.37
C GLY A 167 -7.10 23.37 0.85
N GLY A 168 -6.07 22.54 1.01
CA GLY A 168 -5.84 21.74 2.22
C GLY A 168 -5.35 22.59 3.40
N PRO A 169 -5.21 21.98 4.59
CA PRO A 169 -4.79 22.69 5.79
C PRO A 169 -3.30 23.07 5.77
N GLY A 170 -2.98 24.19 6.43
CA GLY A 170 -1.61 24.64 6.69
C GLY A 170 -1.15 25.77 5.77
N ASP A 171 0.12 26.16 5.94
CA ASP A 171 0.76 27.21 5.16
C ASP A 171 1.70 26.59 4.12
N ALA A 172 1.35 26.78 2.85
CA ALA A 172 2.10 26.22 1.72
C ALA A 172 3.57 26.68 1.72
N ARG A 173 3.80 27.97 1.96
CA ARG A 173 5.15 28.54 1.99
C ARG A 173 6.00 27.93 3.10
N GLY A 174 5.46 27.84 4.32
CA GLY A 174 6.17 27.25 5.44
C GLY A 174 6.48 25.77 5.24
N PHE A 175 5.63 25.04 4.50
CA PHE A 175 5.93 23.66 4.12
C PHE A 175 7.05 23.56 3.07
N TYR A 176 7.06 24.44 2.05
CA TYR A 176 8.16 24.47 1.08
C TYR A 176 9.49 24.88 1.71
N GLU A 177 9.49 25.84 2.61
CA GLU A 177 10.69 26.23 3.38
C GLU A 177 11.27 25.04 4.16
N ARG A 178 10.42 24.22 4.78
CA ARG A 178 10.85 22.99 5.47
C ARG A 178 11.39 21.93 4.49
N ALA A 179 10.80 21.78 3.32
CA ALA A 179 11.31 20.86 2.31
C ALA A 179 12.67 21.32 1.80
N ALA A 180 12.86 22.61 1.55
CA ALA A 180 14.08 23.23 1.02
C ALA A 180 15.30 23.07 1.93
N VAL A 181 15.12 22.90 3.25
CA VAL A 181 16.21 22.57 4.19
C VAL A 181 16.98 21.33 3.75
N HIS A 182 16.32 20.40 3.05
CA HIS A 182 16.90 19.17 2.54
C HIS A 182 17.44 19.32 1.10
N GLY A 183 18.29 20.32 0.85
CA GLY A 183 18.75 20.73 -0.49
C GLY A 183 19.50 19.68 -1.30
N THR A 184 19.90 18.54 -0.73
CA THR A 184 20.47 17.39 -1.45
C THR A 184 19.42 16.42 -1.98
N ALA A 185 18.16 16.53 -1.53
CA ALA A 185 17.05 15.68 -1.97
C ALA A 185 16.26 16.37 -3.09
N PHE A 186 15.73 15.58 -4.04
CA PHE A 186 14.98 16.07 -5.19
C PHE A 186 13.86 17.06 -4.80
N TYR A 187 13.00 16.67 -3.86
CA TYR A 187 11.90 17.54 -3.41
C TYR A 187 12.38 18.75 -2.62
N GLY A 188 13.53 18.68 -1.95
CA GLY A 188 14.16 19.83 -1.32
C GLY A 188 14.63 20.87 -2.33
N GLN A 189 15.25 20.43 -3.42
CA GLN A 189 15.64 21.32 -4.52
C GLN A 189 14.43 21.91 -5.23
N LEU A 190 13.40 21.09 -5.48
CA LEU A 190 12.18 21.53 -6.14
C LEU A 190 11.40 22.57 -5.30
N ALA A 191 11.46 22.47 -3.98
CA ALA A 191 10.82 23.43 -3.08
C ALA A 191 11.59 24.77 -2.95
N ALA A 192 12.88 24.75 -3.25
CA ALA A 192 13.75 25.94 -3.21
C ALA A 192 13.71 26.78 -4.51
N ALA A 193 13.17 26.22 -5.60
CA ALA A 193 13.08 26.83 -6.92
C ALA A 193 11.86 27.77 -7.01
#